data_063822d63940ba0736c459bf04035ae5
#
_entry.id   063822d63940ba0736c459bf04035ae5
#
_cell.length_a   1.000
_cell.length_b   1.000
_cell.length_c   1.000
_cell.angle_alpha   90.00
_cell.angle_beta   90.00
_cell.angle_gamma   90.00
#
_symmetry.space_group_name_H-M   'P 1'
#
loop_
_entity.id
_entity.type
_entity.pdbx_description
1 polymer ?
#
loop_
_entity_poly.entity_id
_entity_poly.type
_entity_poly.pdbx_seq_one_letter_code
_entity_poly.pdbx_strand_id
1 'polypeptide(L)'
;MGDKNEFNIEAITAYVLRVATFFDARLGSILAEVYQLGSLAHGGFSAVYSDIDIGLLLNCPEPPAGMAEAISAAKNLDSEYGKKLSVFWGNPEYNWGRLPVIDRLDLLDHGVPLMRRFKPKVRRPSKAEIHQALLESFERSYRPRLAELGSLTRLETDQRKPYIRNVLYPARLIYTWDTLTVASNDRAVEYLHKVRPAGLDLEPIDRALACRQDKCPAEDVLVLAPDLNAQFEAAIKYLKAGQSLQTAVYKGQS
;
A
#
# COMPACT_ATOMS: atom_id res chain seq x y z
N MET A 1 -11.80 -26.98 -19.70
CA MET A 1 -11.22 -25.67 -19.99
C MET A 1 -10.38 -25.30 -18.81
N GLY A 2 -9.04 -25.45 -18.93
CA GLY A 2 -8.14 -25.21 -17.80
C GLY A 2 -8.15 -23.74 -17.40
N ASP A 3 -8.15 -23.51 -16.11
CA ASP A 3 -8.14 -22.20 -15.46
C ASP A 3 -6.93 -21.39 -15.93
N LYS A 4 -7.18 -20.39 -16.78
CA LYS A 4 -6.15 -19.49 -17.33
C LYS A 4 -5.72 -18.39 -16.37
N ASN A 5 -5.98 -18.52 -15.07
CA ASN A 5 -5.72 -17.49 -14.08
C ASN A 5 -4.88 -17.94 -12.87
N GLU A 6 -4.13 -19.02 -12.94
CA GLU A 6 -3.05 -19.21 -12.00
C GLU A 6 -1.93 -18.21 -12.31
N PHE A 7 -1.99 -17.08 -11.65
CA PHE A 7 -0.89 -16.14 -11.59
C PHE A 7 0.30 -16.88 -10.97
N ASN A 8 1.25 -17.22 -11.81
CA ASN A 8 2.40 -18.01 -11.40
C ASN A 8 3.31 -17.15 -10.52
N ILE A 9 3.25 -17.36 -9.20
CA ILE A 9 4.12 -16.67 -8.22
C ILE A 9 5.60 -16.84 -8.57
N GLU A 10 5.99 -17.97 -9.14
CA GLU A 10 7.36 -18.22 -9.60
C GLU A 10 7.73 -17.25 -10.74
N ALA A 11 6.83 -17.03 -11.70
CA ALA A 11 7.07 -16.09 -12.79
C ALA A 11 7.14 -14.65 -12.30
N ILE A 12 6.31 -14.26 -11.33
CA ILE A 12 6.40 -12.95 -10.68
C ILE A 12 7.73 -12.80 -9.96
N THR A 13 8.15 -13.81 -9.20
CA THR A 13 9.44 -13.80 -8.50
C THR A 13 10.60 -13.68 -9.49
N ALA A 14 10.57 -14.42 -10.58
CA ALA A 14 11.56 -14.30 -11.64
C ALA A 14 11.59 -12.90 -12.27
N TYR A 15 10.42 -12.29 -12.50
CA TYR A 15 10.33 -10.91 -12.98
C TYR A 15 10.92 -9.91 -11.98
N VAL A 16 10.57 -10.02 -10.72
CA VAL A 16 11.08 -9.17 -9.63
C VAL A 16 12.61 -9.24 -9.54
N LEU A 17 13.20 -10.43 -9.66
CA LEU A 17 14.65 -10.61 -9.68
C LEU A 17 15.30 -9.97 -10.93
N ARG A 18 14.67 -10.08 -12.11
CA ARG A 18 15.14 -9.39 -13.33
C ARG A 18 15.12 -7.87 -13.15
N VAL A 19 14.07 -7.32 -12.53
CA VAL A 19 13.97 -5.89 -12.21
C VAL A 19 15.08 -5.47 -11.25
N ALA A 20 15.36 -6.26 -10.21
CA ALA A 20 16.45 -5.97 -9.27
C ALA A 20 17.83 -5.97 -9.98
N THR A 21 18.11 -6.98 -10.81
CA THR A 21 19.33 -7.06 -11.61
C THR A 21 19.46 -5.89 -12.59
N PHE A 22 18.36 -5.50 -13.22
CA PHE A 22 18.33 -4.35 -14.13
C PHE A 22 18.73 -3.05 -13.40
N PHE A 23 18.14 -2.77 -12.23
CA PHE A 23 18.49 -1.58 -11.46
C PHE A 23 19.92 -1.63 -10.94
N ASP A 24 20.42 -2.81 -10.58
CA ASP A 24 21.82 -2.97 -10.18
C ASP A 24 22.79 -2.60 -11.31
N ALA A 25 22.56 -3.12 -12.50
CA ALA A 25 23.37 -2.80 -13.67
C ALA A 25 23.26 -1.31 -14.07
N ARG A 26 22.07 -0.72 -13.94
CA ARG A 26 21.78 0.66 -14.38
C ARG A 26 22.31 1.71 -13.41
N LEU A 27 22.19 1.47 -12.11
CA LEU A 27 22.52 2.43 -11.05
C LEU A 27 23.92 2.20 -10.46
N GLY A 28 24.46 1.00 -10.57
CA GLY A 28 25.82 0.69 -10.13
C GLY A 28 26.08 1.01 -8.66
N SER A 29 27.17 1.72 -8.38
CA SER A 29 27.63 2.02 -7.02
C SER A 29 26.69 2.93 -6.21
N ILE A 30 25.78 3.66 -6.85
CA ILE A 30 24.79 4.49 -6.14
C ILE A 30 23.62 3.67 -5.60
N LEU A 31 23.38 2.45 -6.07
CA LEU A 31 22.37 1.56 -5.53
C LEU A 31 22.87 0.90 -4.25
N ALA A 32 22.22 1.17 -3.13
CA ALA A 32 22.51 0.54 -1.85
C ALA A 32 21.81 -0.81 -1.70
N GLU A 33 20.49 -0.80 -1.87
CA GLU A 33 19.62 -1.98 -1.69
C GLU A 33 18.42 -1.93 -2.63
N VAL A 34 17.93 -3.12 -3.01
CA VAL A 34 16.65 -3.33 -3.69
C VAL A 34 15.78 -4.20 -2.79
N TYR A 35 14.54 -3.79 -2.59
CA TYR A 35 13.55 -4.51 -1.80
C TYR A 35 12.31 -4.86 -2.60
N GLN A 36 11.77 -6.03 -2.35
CA GLN A 36 10.37 -6.34 -2.62
C GLN A 36 9.52 -5.79 -1.48
N LEU A 37 8.45 -5.06 -1.82
CA LEU A 37 7.54 -4.39 -0.88
C LEU A 37 6.10 -4.86 -1.09
N GLY A 38 5.19 -4.25 -0.33
CA GLY A 38 3.76 -4.42 -0.52
C GLY A 38 3.28 -5.84 -0.25
N SER A 39 2.19 -6.20 -0.91
CA SER A 39 1.51 -7.48 -0.66
C SER A 39 2.32 -8.72 -1.03
N LEU A 40 3.33 -8.62 -1.86
CA LEU A 40 4.29 -9.70 -2.12
C LEU A 40 5.22 -9.93 -0.93
N ALA A 41 5.52 -8.88 -0.15
CA ALA A 41 6.41 -8.96 1.01
C ALA A 41 5.66 -9.31 2.29
N HIS A 42 4.55 -8.61 2.59
CA HIS A 42 3.79 -8.80 3.83
C HIS A 42 2.61 -9.77 3.73
N GLY A 43 2.39 -10.37 2.55
CA GLY A 43 1.29 -11.31 2.29
C GLY A 43 0.01 -10.66 1.77
N GLY A 44 -0.95 -11.51 1.36
CA GLY A 44 -2.23 -11.06 0.80
C GLY A 44 -2.14 -10.56 -0.65
N PHE A 45 -1.15 -11.04 -1.42
CA PHE A 45 -1.04 -10.73 -2.84
C PHE A 45 -2.26 -11.30 -3.59
N SER A 46 -2.84 -10.48 -4.43
CA SER A 46 -3.90 -10.85 -5.37
C SER A 46 -3.45 -10.58 -6.79
N ALA A 47 -3.59 -11.56 -7.65
CA ALA A 47 -3.24 -11.45 -9.06
C ALA A 47 -3.97 -10.31 -9.76
N VAL A 48 -5.23 -10.06 -9.39
CA VAL A 48 -6.08 -9.01 -9.99
C VAL A 48 -5.83 -7.65 -9.33
N TYR A 49 -5.81 -7.61 -8.00
CA TYR A 49 -5.90 -6.36 -7.24
C TYR A 49 -4.57 -5.81 -6.74
N SER A 50 -3.46 -6.59 -6.77
CA SER A 50 -2.16 -6.14 -6.29
C SER A 50 -1.29 -5.52 -7.37
N ASP A 51 -0.44 -4.58 -6.95
CA ASP A 51 0.73 -4.12 -7.69
C ASP A 51 1.95 -4.99 -7.31
N ILE A 52 3.01 -4.88 -8.10
CA ILE A 52 4.35 -5.42 -7.81
C ILE A 52 5.18 -4.25 -7.34
N ASP A 53 5.42 -4.16 -6.04
CA ASP A 53 6.04 -3.01 -5.41
C ASP A 53 7.54 -3.28 -5.15
N ILE A 54 8.41 -2.42 -5.68
CA ILE A 54 9.86 -2.46 -5.51
C ILE A 54 10.34 -1.18 -4.85
N GLY A 55 11.18 -1.32 -3.83
CA GLY A 55 11.86 -0.22 -3.16
C GLY A 55 13.34 -0.16 -3.52
N LEU A 56 13.85 1.01 -3.87
CA LEU A 56 15.26 1.26 -4.12
C LEU A 56 15.80 2.24 -3.08
N LEU A 57 16.81 1.84 -2.34
CA LEU A 57 17.61 2.76 -1.52
C LEU A 57 18.88 3.15 -2.26
N LEU A 58 19.09 4.46 -2.41
CA LEU A 58 20.16 5.03 -3.20
C LEU A 58 21.12 5.81 -2.29
N ASN A 59 22.41 5.56 -2.46
CA ASN A 59 23.48 6.24 -1.72
C ASN A 59 24.10 7.35 -2.56
N CYS A 60 23.32 8.41 -2.78
CA CYS A 60 23.80 9.61 -3.46
C CYS A 60 23.16 10.85 -2.82
N PRO A 61 23.83 12.02 -2.87
CA PRO A 61 23.36 13.25 -2.21
C PRO A 61 22.13 13.85 -2.88
N GLU A 62 21.97 13.60 -4.19
CA GLU A 62 20.90 14.15 -5.02
C GLU A 62 20.23 13.07 -5.85
N PRO A 63 18.98 13.30 -6.29
CA PRO A 63 18.28 12.38 -7.17
C PRO A 63 19.09 12.10 -8.44
N PRO A 64 19.35 10.82 -8.79
CA PRO A 64 20.06 10.52 -10.03
C PRO A 64 19.24 10.90 -11.26
N ALA A 65 19.88 11.46 -12.25
CA ALA A 65 19.25 11.73 -13.54
C ALA A 65 18.79 10.42 -14.20
N GLY A 66 17.71 10.48 -14.99
CA GLY A 66 17.23 9.34 -15.77
C GLY A 66 16.47 8.28 -14.98
N MET A 67 16.02 8.56 -13.74
CA MET A 67 15.21 7.60 -12.95
C MET A 67 13.87 7.29 -13.61
N ALA A 68 13.21 8.26 -14.23
CA ALA A 68 11.95 8.02 -14.91
C ALA A 68 12.13 7.07 -16.11
N GLU A 69 13.16 7.27 -16.89
CA GLU A 69 13.55 6.42 -18.02
C GLU A 69 13.96 5.01 -17.55
N ALA A 70 14.70 4.91 -16.45
CA ALA A 70 15.07 3.62 -15.86
C ALA A 70 13.83 2.85 -15.38
N ILE A 71 12.89 3.51 -14.73
CA ILE A 71 11.62 2.89 -14.31
C ILE A 71 10.80 2.46 -15.52
N SER A 72 10.71 3.28 -16.57
CA SER A 72 10.04 2.92 -17.82
C SER A 72 10.69 1.71 -18.49
N ALA A 73 12.01 1.66 -18.55
CA ALA A 73 12.74 0.51 -19.08
C ALA A 73 12.54 -0.76 -18.25
N ALA A 74 12.51 -0.66 -16.92
CA ALA A 74 12.22 -1.79 -16.04
C ALA A 74 10.80 -2.36 -16.27
N LYS A 75 9.80 -1.50 -16.52
CA LYS A 75 8.45 -1.93 -16.90
C LYS A 75 8.42 -2.70 -18.23
N ASN A 76 9.29 -2.34 -19.15
CA ASN A 76 9.38 -2.99 -20.46
C ASN A 76 10.12 -4.34 -20.46
N LEU A 77 10.70 -4.77 -19.30
CA LEU A 77 11.29 -6.11 -19.18
C LEU A 77 10.25 -7.24 -19.31
N ASP A 78 8.97 -6.89 -19.11
CA ASP A 78 7.86 -7.80 -19.27
C ASP A 78 6.58 -7.01 -19.55
N SER A 79 5.84 -7.37 -20.61
CA SER A 79 4.65 -6.62 -21.03
C SER A 79 3.43 -6.80 -20.12
N GLU A 80 3.37 -7.90 -19.39
CA GLU A 80 2.27 -8.22 -18.47
C GLU A 80 2.56 -7.69 -17.07
N TYR A 81 3.66 -8.14 -16.45
CA TYR A 81 4.03 -7.76 -15.09
C TYR A 81 4.46 -6.31 -14.97
N GLY A 82 5.06 -5.74 -16.02
CA GLY A 82 5.47 -4.34 -16.05
C GLY A 82 4.34 -3.33 -15.88
N LYS A 83 3.11 -3.68 -16.31
CA LYS A 83 1.92 -2.85 -16.07
C LYS A 83 1.56 -2.74 -14.59
N LYS A 84 1.98 -3.73 -13.78
CA LYS A 84 1.75 -3.78 -12.33
C LYS A 84 2.94 -3.26 -11.54
N LEU A 85 4.09 -2.99 -12.18
CA LEU A 85 5.29 -2.55 -11.48
C LEU A 85 5.13 -1.13 -10.94
N SER A 86 5.27 -0.99 -9.62
CA SER A 86 5.44 0.26 -8.89
C SER A 86 6.84 0.32 -8.31
N VAL A 87 7.58 1.42 -8.58
CA VAL A 87 8.93 1.60 -8.06
C VAL A 87 8.93 2.80 -7.12
N PHE A 88 9.28 2.54 -5.88
CA PHE A 88 9.56 3.52 -4.84
C PHE A 88 11.07 3.68 -4.71
N TRP A 89 11.56 4.90 -4.53
CA TRP A 89 12.99 5.13 -4.46
C TRP A 89 13.33 6.38 -3.66
N GLY A 90 14.48 6.40 -3.04
CA GLY A 90 14.96 7.53 -2.26
C GLY A 90 16.28 7.23 -1.59
N ASN A 91 16.84 8.23 -0.90
CA ASN A 91 18.01 8.05 -0.06
C ASN A 91 17.62 7.58 1.35
N PRO A 92 18.55 7.09 2.16
CA PRO A 92 18.27 6.62 3.53
C PRO A 92 17.72 7.70 4.48
N GLU A 93 18.04 8.96 4.23
CA GLU A 93 17.56 10.13 5.00
C GLU A 93 16.17 10.57 4.57
N TYR A 94 15.69 10.11 3.40
CA TYR A 94 14.39 10.42 2.81
C TYR A 94 14.11 11.90 2.54
N ASN A 95 15.16 12.66 2.27
CA ASN A 95 15.03 14.07 1.95
C ASN A 95 14.76 14.35 0.47
N TRP A 96 14.83 13.32 -0.38
CA TRP A 96 14.43 13.33 -1.78
C TRP A 96 13.96 11.95 -2.26
N GLY A 97 13.35 11.91 -3.45
CA GLY A 97 12.88 10.69 -4.09
C GLY A 97 11.36 10.49 -3.98
N ARG A 98 10.93 9.27 -4.23
CA ARG A 98 9.54 8.84 -4.18
C ARG A 98 9.40 7.62 -3.27
N LEU A 99 9.58 7.82 -1.99
CA LEU A 99 9.37 6.79 -0.97
C LEU A 99 8.53 7.40 0.18
N PRO A 100 7.19 7.43 0.05
CA PRO A 100 6.29 7.99 1.05
C PRO A 100 6.45 7.35 2.43
N VAL A 101 6.00 8.04 3.47
CA VAL A 101 6.16 7.61 4.87
C VAL A 101 5.62 6.20 5.13
N ILE A 102 4.47 5.86 4.54
CA ILE A 102 3.85 4.54 4.75
C ILE A 102 4.62 3.44 4.00
N ASP A 103 5.15 3.73 2.81
CA ASP A 103 5.99 2.78 2.07
C ASP A 103 7.37 2.59 2.73
N ARG A 104 7.90 3.63 3.44
CA ARG A 104 9.08 3.49 4.32
C ARG A 104 8.81 2.56 5.49
N LEU A 105 7.63 2.67 6.08
CA LEU A 105 7.22 1.82 7.17
C LEU A 105 7.12 0.37 6.70
N ASP A 106 6.50 0.14 5.53
CA ASP A 106 6.42 -1.18 4.90
C ASP A 106 7.81 -1.75 4.58
N LEU A 107 8.72 -0.93 4.05
CA LEU A 107 10.11 -1.33 3.80
C LEU A 107 10.82 -1.78 5.07
N LEU A 108 10.64 -1.06 6.19
CA LEU A 108 11.29 -1.37 7.45
C LEU A 108 10.71 -2.59 8.15
N ASP A 109 9.39 -2.80 8.03
CA ASP A 109 8.67 -3.85 8.76
C ASP A 109 8.63 -5.17 7.97
N HIS A 110 8.55 -5.08 6.65
CA HIS A 110 8.25 -6.24 5.79
C HIS A 110 9.15 -6.37 4.56
N GLY A 111 9.94 -5.34 4.23
CA GLY A 111 10.75 -5.34 3.02
C GLY A 111 11.64 -6.57 2.92
N VAL A 112 11.49 -7.34 1.83
CA VAL A 112 12.33 -8.49 1.52
C VAL A 112 13.49 -8.03 0.64
N PRO A 113 14.75 -8.08 1.13
CA PRO A 113 15.89 -7.65 0.34
C PRO A 113 16.11 -8.62 -0.84
N LEU A 114 16.11 -8.08 -2.04
CA LEU A 114 16.42 -8.79 -3.28
C LEU A 114 17.89 -8.68 -3.63
N MET A 115 18.46 -7.51 -3.33
CA MET A 115 19.87 -7.21 -3.55
C MET A 115 20.36 -6.23 -2.49
N ARG A 116 21.59 -6.43 -2.03
CA ARG A 116 22.22 -5.59 -1.03
C ARG A 116 23.71 -5.42 -1.33
N ARG A 117 24.15 -4.18 -1.59
CA ARG A 117 25.58 -3.82 -1.68
C ARG A 117 26.12 -3.40 -0.32
N PHE A 118 25.35 -2.59 0.41
CA PHE A 118 25.63 -2.21 1.80
C PHE A 118 24.30 -1.90 2.49
N LYS A 119 24.27 -1.99 3.82
CA LYS A 119 23.07 -1.74 4.61
C LYS A 119 23.10 -0.30 5.13
N PRO A 120 22.36 0.64 4.53
CA PRO A 120 22.27 1.99 5.06
C PRO A 120 21.49 2.01 6.37
N LYS A 121 21.79 2.98 7.22
CA LYS A 121 20.98 3.24 8.42
C LYS A 121 19.73 4.01 8.01
N VAL A 122 18.61 3.34 8.06
CA VAL A 122 17.30 3.90 7.69
C VAL A 122 16.54 4.31 8.95
N ARG A 123 16.07 5.56 9.03
CA ARG A 123 15.29 6.06 10.17
C ARG A 123 13.83 5.60 10.07
N ARG A 124 13.32 5.04 11.17
CA ARG A 124 11.88 4.76 11.28
C ARG A 124 11.10 6.07 11.40
N PRO A 125 9.98 6.23 10.69
CA PRO A 125 9.08 7.36 10.88
C PRO A 125 8.54 7.41 12.32
N SER A 126 8.45 8.61 12.89
CA SER A 126 7.81 8.82 14.18
C SER A 126 6.29 8.64 14.09
N LYS A 127 5.62 8.43 15.23
CA LYS A 127 4.16 8.37 15.32
C LYS A 127 3.49 9.58 14.66
N ALA A 128 4.00 10.79 14.93
CA ALA A 128 3.46 12.02 14.35
C ALA A 128 3.55 12.05 12.82
N GLU A 129 4.69 11.64 12.25
CA GLU A 129 4.88 11.54 10.80
C GLU A 129 3.95 10.50 10.17
N ILE A 130 3.77 9.35 10.82
CA ILE A 130 2.85 8.30 10.34
C ILE A 130 1.41 8.82 10.35
N HIS A 131 0.96 9.39 11.47
CA HIS A 131 -0.40 9.92 11.59
C HIS A 131 -0.67 11.03 10.58
N GLN A 132 0.26 11.97 10.42
CA GLN A 132 0.14 13.03 9.42
C GLN A 132 0.07 12.45 8.00
N ALA A 133 0.94 11.51 7.65
CA ALA A 133 0.96 10.89 6.32
C ALA A 133 -0.33 10.13 6.00
N LEU A 134 -0.95 9.47 6.99
CA LEU A 134 -2.24 8.79 6.82
C LEU A 134 -3.36 9.78 6.52
N LEU A 135 -3.44 10.89 7.26
CA LEU A 135 -4.44 11.94 7.04
C LEU A 135 -4.22 12.63 5.68
N GLU A 136 -2.98 12.96 5.33
CA GLU A 136 -2.65 13.54 4.02
C GLU A 136 -2.97 12.59 2.86
N SER A 137 -2.68 11.30 3.01
CA SER A 137 -3.03 10.28 2.02
C SER A 137 -4.54 10.19 1.83
N PHE A 138 -5.31 10.23 2.91
CA PHE A 138 -6.76 10.29 2.85
C PHE A 138 -7.23 11.51 2.04
N GLU A 139 -6.82 12.71 2.44
CA GLU A 139 -7.28 13.95 1.83
C GLU A 139 -6.89 14.08 0.35
N ARG A 140 -5.68 13.66 -0.03
CA ARG A 140 -5.15 13.83 -1.39
C ARG A 140 -5.53 12.71 -2.35
N SER A 141 -5.59 11.48 -1.87
CA SER A 141 -5.67 10.30 -2.74
C SER A 141 -7.02 9.59 -2.70
N TYR A 142 -7.73 9.62 -1.57
CA TYR A 142 -8.98 8.90 -1.39
C TYR A 142 -10.19 9.83 -1.47
N ARG A 143 -10.26 10.88 -0.66
CA ARG A 143 -11.41 11.81 -0.61
C ARG A 143 -11.88 12.30 -1.99
N PRO A 144 -11.02 12.70 -2.93
CA PRO A 144 -11.47 13.19 -4.25
C PRO A 144 -12.19 12.13 -5.09
N ARG A 145 -11.97 10.86 -4.79
CA ARG A 145 -12.56 9.72 -5.54
C ARG A 145 -13.83 9.16 -4.91
N LEU A 146 -14.14 9.53 -3.66
CA LEU A 146 -15.29 8.93 -2.95
C LEU A 146 -16.62 9.22 -3.64
N ALA A 147 -16.81 10.45 -4.13
CA ALA A 147 -18.04 10.83 -4.83
C ALA A 147 -18.20 10.06 -6.15
N GLU A 148 -17.13 9.97 -6.94
CA GLU A 148 -17.12 9.22 -8.20
C GLU A 148 -17.41 7.73 -7.95
N LEU A 149 -16.64 7.10 -7.07
CA LEU A 149 -16.77 5.68 -6.79
C LEU A 149 -18.09 5.33 -6.09
N GLY A 150 -18.60 6.22 -5.22
CA GLY A 150 -19.88 6.02 -4.52
C GLY A 150 -21.11 6.17 -5.41
N SER A 151 -20.97 6.78 -6.60
CA SER A 151 -22.05 6.93 -7.58
C SER A 151 -22.13 5.79 -8.60
N LEU A 152 -21.19 4.85 -8.57
CA LEU A 152 -21.14 3.75 -9.54
C LEU A 152 -22.34 2.79 -9.34
N THR A 153 -23.00 2.47 -10.42
CA THR A 153 -24.08 1.46 -10.47
C THR A 153 -23.62 0.15 -11.11
N ARG A 154 -22.43 0.17 -11.74
CA ARG A 154 -21.73 -1.00 -12.29
C ARG A 154 -20.22 -0.74 -12.23
N LEU A 155 -19.43 -1.80 -12.28
CA LEU A 155 -17.96 -1.71 -12.28
C LEU A 155 -17.40 -2.13 -13.64
N GLU A 156 -16.79 -1.20 -14.34
CA GLU A 156 -15.95 -1.53 -15.48
C GLU A 156 -14.64 -2.18 -14.98
N THR A 157 -13.94 -2.90 -15.85
CA THR A 157 -12.75 -3.69 -15.48
C THR A 157 -11.68 -2.84 -14.80
N ASP A 158 -11.44 -1.63 -15.28
CA ASP A 158 -10.47 -0.67 -14.73
C ASP A 158 -10.92 -0.02 -13.42
N GLN A 159 -12.22 -0.01 -13.12
CA GLN A 159 -12.81 0.52 -11.89
C GLN A 159 -12.80 -0.48 -10.73
N ARG A 160 -12.75 -1.79 -10.99
CA ARG A 160 -12.80 -2.84 -9.95
C ARG A 160 -11.71 -2.67 -8.90
N LYS A 161 -10.47 -2.54 -9.35
CA LYS A 161 -9.32 -2.39 -8.44
C LYS A 161 -9.40 -1.13 -7.58
N PRO A 162 -9.60 0.09 -8.14
CA PRO A 162 -9.75 1.29 -7.31
C PRO A 162 -10.97 1.23 -6.39
N TYR A 163 -12.09 0.64 -6.81
CA TYR A 163 -13.27 0.49 -5.98
C TYR A 163 -13.01 -0.39 -4.74
N ILE A 164 -12.55 -1.62 -4.95
CA ILE A 164 -12.22 -2.56 -3.87
C ILE A 164 -11.16 -1.98 -2.93
N ARG A 165 -10.14 -1.29 -3.47
CA ARG A 165 -9.12 -0.61 -2.69
C ARG A 165 -9.70 0.46 -1.77
N ASN A 166 -10.68 1.25 -2.25
CA ASN A 166 -11.33 2.29 -1.44
C ASN A 166 -12.19 1.67 -0.34
N VAL A 167 -12.96 0.63 -0.63
CA VAL A 167 -13.77 -0.06 0.39
C VAL A 167 -12.89 -0.65 1.51
N LEU A 168 -11.71 -1.17 1.19
CA LEU A 168 -10.77 -1.75 2.18
C LEU A 168 -9.91 -0.73 2.92
N TYR A 169 -9.82 0.51 2.41
CA TYR A 169 -8.87 1.47 2.97
C TYR A 169 -9.14 1.84 4.44
N PRO A 170 -10.39 2.00 4.93
CA PRO A 170 -10.66 2.25 6.34
C PRO A 170 -10.00 1.24 7.29
N ALA A 171 -9.97 -0.05 6.93
CA ALA A 171 -9.33 -1.08 7.74
C ALA A 171 -7.80 -0.86 7.83
N ARG A 172 -7.15 -0.59 6.70
CA ARG A 172 -5.70 -0.31 6.65
C ARG A 172 -5.36 0.98 7.39
N LEU A 173 -6.19 2.01 7.24
CA LEU A 173 -6.02 3.30 7.89
C LEU A 173 -6.03 3.16 9.41
N ILE A 174 -7.07 2.50 9.97
CA ILE A 174 -7.22 2.28 11.40
C ILE A 174 -6.10 1.38 11.94
N TYR A 175 -5.79 0.28 11.25
CA TYR A 175 -4.72 -0.62 11.65
C TYR A 175 -3.39 0.13 11.79
N THR A 176 -2.96 0.85 10.73
CA THR A 176 -1.67 1.54 10.73
C THR A 176 -1.63 2.69 11.74
N TRP A 177 -2.76 3.37 11.94
CA TRP A 177 -2.88 4.42 12.95
C TRP A 177 -2.62 3.91 14.36
N ASP A 178 -3.23 2.80 14.74
CA ASP A 178 -3.15 2.26 16.10
C ASP A 178 -1.83 1.51 16.34
N THR A 179 -1.37 0.73 15.37
CA THR A 179 -0.23 -0.16 15.55
C THR A 179 1.11 0.43 15.12
N LEU A 180 1.09 1.53 14.36
CA LEU A 180 2.27 2.16 13.76
C LEU A 180 3.09 1.20 12.86
N THR A 181 2.40 0.22 12.26
CA THR A 181 2.95 -0.74 11.31
C THR A 181 2.03 -0.90 10.10
N VAL A 182 2.54 -1.46 9.01
CA VAL A 182 1.72 -1.84 7.85
C VAL A 182 1.29 -3.31 7.98
N ALA A 183 0.17 -3.69 7.38
CA ALA A 183 -0.28 -5.07 7.32
C ALA A 183 -0.94 -5.42 5.98
N SER A 184 -1.08 -6.73 5.73
CA SER A 184 -1.96 -7.24 4.69
C SER A 184 -3.40 -6.81 4.94
N ASN A 185 -4.23 -6.81 3.88
CA ASN A 185 -5.65 -6.50 4.05
C ASN A 185 -6.36 -7.47 5.00
N ASP A 186 -6.00 -8.75 4.97
CA ASP A 186 -6.54 -9.79 5.87
C ASP A 186 -6.33 -9.40 7.34
N ARG A 187 -5.10 -9.07 7.69
CA ARG A 187 -4.75 -8.70 9.06
C ARG A 187 -5.38 -7.38 9.49
N ALA A 188 -5.48 -6.42 8.57
CA ALA A 188 -6.13 -5.14 8.84
C ALA A 188 -7.64 -5.30 9.08
N VAL A 189 -8.32 -6.15 8.30
CA VAL A 189 -9.74 -6.47 8.49
C VAL A 189 -9.96 -7.27 9.77
N GLU A 190 -9.12 -8.26 10.08
CA GLU A 190 -9.17 -8.98 11.35
C GLU A 190 -9.05 -8.03 12.55
N TYR A 191 -8.14 -7.05 12.48
CA TYR A 191 -8.00 -6.03 13.51
C TYR A 191 -9.24 -5.15 13.63
N LEU A 192 -9.84 -4.77 12.50
CA LEU A 192 -11.06 -3.97 12.47
C LEU A 192 -12.23 -4.66 13.19
N HIS A 193 -12.37 -5.99 13.04
CA HIS A 193 -13.35 -6.78 13.78
C HIS A 193 -13.12 -6.79 15.30
N LYS A 194 -11.88 -6.59 15.76
CA LYS A 194 -11.55 -6.49 17.20
C LYS A 194 -11.91 -5.14 17.77
N VAL A 195 -11.61 -4.04 17.05
CA VAL A 195 -11.81 -2.67 17.55
C VAL A 195 -13.21 -2.12 17.30
N ARG A 196 -13.88 -2.59 16.27
CA ARG A 196 -15.27 -2.26 15.90
C ARG A 196 -15.60 -0.77 15.99
N PRO A 197 -14.99 0.09 15.17
CA PRO A 197 -15.25 1.52 15.20
C PRO A 197 -16.73 1.83 15.01
N ALA A 198 -17.27 2.72 15.84
CA ALA A 198 -18.67 3.09 15.75
C ALA A 198 -19.01 3.76 14.40
N GLY A 199 -20.06 3.31 13.76
CA GLY A 199 -20.55 3.83 12.48
C GLY A 199 -19.83 3.27 11.25
N LEU A 200 -18.88 2.35 11.42
CA LEU A 200 -18.26 1.64 10.30
C LEU A 200 -19.04 0.34 10.02
N ASP A 201 -19.50 0.20 8.78
CA ASP A 201 -20.13 -1.03 8.32
C ASP A 201 -19.05 -2.02 7.85
N LEU A 202 -19.00 -3.19 8.47
CA LEU A 202 -17.98 -4.21 8.20
C LEU A 202 -18.35 -5.13 7.03
N GLU A 203 -19.63 -5.27 6.70
CA GLU A 203 -20.08 -6.21 5.66
C GLU A 203 -19.46 -5.91 4.27
N PRO A 204 -19.48 -4.65 3.76
CA PRO A 204 -18.81 -4.33 2.50
C PRO A 204 -17.30 -4.56 2.55
N ILE A 205 -16.67 -4.33 3.71
CA ILE A 205 -15.22 -4.52 3.90
C ILE A 205 -14.87 -6.01 3.83
N ASP A 206 -15.65 -6.87 4.51
CA ASP A 206 -15.47 -8.32 4.45
C ASP A 206 -15.68 -8.86 3.04
N ARG A 207 -16.71 -8.36 2.35
CA ARG A 207 -16.97 -8.74 0.96
C ARG A 207 -15.83 -8.29 0.03
N ALA A 208 -15.31 -7.10 0.22
CA ALA A 208 -14.18 -6.59 -0.55
C ALA A 208 -12.90 -7.42 -0.30
N LEU A 209 -12.67 -7.88 0.94
CA LEU A 209 -11.60 -8.80 1.25
C LEU A 209 -11.79 -10.15 0.54
N ALA A 210 -13.01 -10.71 0.57
CA ALA A 210 -13.34 -11.94 -0.13
C ALA A 210 -13.08 -11.82 -1.66
N CYS A 211 -13.41 -10.68 -2.26
CA CYS A 211 -13.11 -10.42 -3.67
C CYS A 211 -11.61 -10.41 -3.96
N ARG A 212 -10.80 -9.83 -3.08
CA ARG A 212 -9.33 -9.88 -3.24
C ARG A 212 -8.75 -11.29 -3.12
N GLN A 213 -9.45 -12.18 -2.45
CA GLN A 213 -9.10 -13.59 -2.30
C GLN A 213 -9.72 -14.47 -3.40
N ASP A 214 -10.23 -13.85 -4.48
CA ASP A 214 -10.92 -14.50 -5.62
C ASP A 214 -12.12 -15.38 -5.21
N LYS A 215 -12.76 -15.08 -4.06
CA LYS A 215 -13.92 -15.81 -3.54
C LYS A 215 -15.26 -15.25 -4.05
N CYS A 216 -15.27 -14.04 -4.58
CA CYS A 216 -16.44 -13.41 -5.16
C CYS A 216 -16.05 -12.32 -6.17
N PRO A 217 -16.91 -11.96 -7.13
CA PRO A 217 -16.69 -10.84 -8.02
C PRO A 217 -16.81 -9.48 -7.30
N ALA A 218 -16.18 -8.44 -7.84
CA ALA A 218 -16.23 -7.09 -7.26
C ALA A 218 -17.65 -6.49 -7.26
N GLU A 219 -18.48 -6.94 -8.16
CA GLU A 219 -19.89 -6.56 -8.28
C GLU A 219 -20.71 -6.92 -7.04
N ASP A 220 -20.32 -7.97 -6.30
CA ASP A 220 -20.98 -8.35 -5.04
C ASP A 220 -20.81 -7.27 -3.95
N VAL A 221 -19.69 -6.51 -3.98
CA VAL A 221 -19.47 -5.36 -3.09
C VAL A 221 -20.35 -4.19 -3.53
N LEU A 222 -20.48 -3.99 -4.83
CA LEU A 222 -21.29 -2.91 -5.38
C LEU A 222 -22.78 -3.09 -5.04
N VAL A 223 -23.28 -4.33 -5.04
CA VAL A 223 -24.67 -4.67 -4.67
C VAL A 223 -24.99 -4.26 -3.23
N LEU A 224 -24.00 -4.29 -2.33
CA LEU A 224 -24.18 -3.79 -0.96
C LEU A 224 -24.30 -2.27 -0.89
N ALA A 225 -24.05 -1.57 -2.00
CA ALA A 225 -24.14 -0.10 -2.12
C ALA A 225 -23.52 0.64 -0.92
N PRO A 226 -22.26 0.35 -0.55
CA PRO A 226 -21.66 0.97 0.63
C PRO A 226 -21.58 2.48 0.48
N ASP A 227 -22.04 3.22 1.49
CA ASP A 227 -21.80 4.64 1.56
C ASP A 227 -20.31 4.89 1.89
N LEU A 228 -19.49 5.04 0.85
CA LEU A 228 -18.05 5.25 1.00
C LEU A 228 -17.73 6.52 1.82
N ASN A 229 -18.53 7.59 1.71
CA ASN A 229 -18.29 8.80 2.50
C ASN A 229 -18.53 8.51 3.98
N ALA A 230 -19.66 7.88 4.34
CA ALA A 230 -19.93 7.51 5.72
C ALA A 230 -18.87 6.58 6.31
N GLN A 231 -18.40 5.60 5.54
CA GLN A 231 -17.32 4.69 5.94
C GLN A 231 -16.02 5.44 6.28
N PHE A 232 -15.62 6.36 5.42
CA PHE A 232 -14.40 7.16 5.66
C PHE A 232 -14.57 8.15 6.82
N GLU A 233 -15.72 8.81 6.94
CA GLU A 233 -15.99 9.73 8.07
C GLU A 233 -16.00 8.97 9.41
N ALA A 234 -16.56 7.75 9.45
CA ALA A 234 -16.50 6.90 10.65
C ALA A 234 -15.05 6.53 11.01
N ALA A 235 -14.22 6.16 10.02
CA ALA A 235 -12.81 5.90 10.25
C ALA A 235 -12.07 7.14 10.78
N ILE A 236 -12.23 8.30 10.14
CA ILE A 236 -11.59 9.55 10.59
C ILE A 236 -12.06 9.96 11.99
N LYS A 237 -13.34 9.77 12.31
CA LYS A 237 -13.86 10.02 13.66
C LYS A 237 -13.20 9.13 14.70
N TYR A 238 -13.00 7.85 14.40
CA TYR A 238 -12.26 6.93 15.26
C TYR A 238 -10.82 7.41 15.51
N LEU A 239 -10.09 7.80 14.48
CA LEU A 239 -8.73 8.32 14.61
C LEU A 239 -8.66 9.55 15.54
N LYS A 240 -9.59 10.50 15.35
CA LYS A 240 -9.64 11.73 16.17
C LYS A 240 -9.99 11.48 17.63
N ALA A 241 -10.90 10.53 17.91
CA ALA A 241 -11.26 10.17 19.28
C ALA A 241 -10.07 9.61 20.06
N GLY A 242 -9.24 8.77 19.43
CA GLY A 242 -7.99 8.26 20.04
C GLY A 242 -6.97 9.36 20.37
N GLN A 243 -6.89 10.43 19.58
CA GLN A 243 -6.01 11.59 19.87
C GLN A 243 -6.47 12.36 21.11
N SER A 244 -7.77 12.59 21.26
CA SER A 244 -8.33 13.36 22.38
C SER A 244 -8.09 12.69 23.72
N LEU A 245 -8.18 11.36 23.80
CA LEU A 245 -7.90 10.59 25.00
C LEU A 245 -6.42 10.65 25.40
N GLN A 246 -5.50 10.61 24.47
CA GLN A 246 -4.06 10.70 24.74
C GLN A 246 -3.67 12.10 25.25
N THR A 247 -4.26 13.16 24.70
CA THR A 247 -4.00 14.54 25.10
C THR A 247 -4.53 14.82 26.53
N ALA A 248 -5.65 14.22 26.91
CA ALA A 248 -6.23 14.35 28.24
C ALA A 248 -5.37 13.65 29.31
N VAL A 249 -4.81 12.48 29.02
CA VAL A 249 -3.93 11.73 29.92
C VAL A 249 -2.62 12.49 30.19
N TYR A 250 -2.05 13.15 29.20
CA TYR A 250 -0.82 13.95 29.38
C TYR A 250 -1.05 15.24 30.18
N LYS A 251 -2.23 15.87 30.11
CA LYS A 251 -2.57 17.08 30.87
C LYS A 251 -2.95 16.79 32.33
N GLY A 252 -3.28 15.56 32.68
CA GLY A 252 -3.62 15.14 34.03
C GLY A 252 -2.42 14.68 34.87
N GLN A 253 -1.21 14.64 34.28
CA GLN A 253 0.04 14.24 34.95
C GLN A 253 1.04 15.40 35.15
N SER A 254 0.63 16.62 34.85
CA SER A 254 1.39 17.87 35.10
C SER A 254 0.65 18.70 36.21
#